data_fede1fd4fcf686dda25fc5a75afe2e6c
#
_entry.id   fede1fd4fcf686dda25fc5a75afe2e6c
#
_cell.length_a   1.000
_cell.length_b   1.000
_cell.length_c   1.000
_cell.angle_alpha   90.00
_cell.angle_beta   90.00
_cell.angle_gamma   90.00
#
_symmetry.space_group_name_H-M   'P 1'
#
loop_
_entity.id
_entity.type
_entity.pdbx_description
1 polymer ?
#
loop_
_entity_poly.entity_id
_entity_poly.type
_entity_poly.pdbx_seq_one_letter_code
_entity_poly.pdbx_strand_id
1 'polypeptide(L)'
;MVRSRSYIATPPGVTIKEQLKDRGMSQKEFAARMDMSEKHISKLINGEVQLTPETAVRLEMVFGVPAKFWNNLEAIYREKIVKAEAENAMDADAELAKQFPYNEMAKSGWVPETRKINDKVVNLRKYFEVVELSLLESEQITRIACRRLAITEKSDLALIA
;
A
#
# COMPACT_ATOMS: atom_id res chain seq x y z
N MET A 1 0.65 7.42 -10.43
CA MET A 1 2.06 7.17 -9.98
C MET A 1 2.07 7.26 -8.46
N VAL A 2 2.36 6.19 -7.76
CA VAL A 2 2.52 6.16 -6.29
C VAL A 2 3.99 6.44 -5.96
N ARG A 3 4.21 7.26 -4.92
CA ARG A 3 5.56 7.72 -4.54
C ARG A 3 5.69 7.79 -3.02
N SER A 4 6.85 7.39 -2.52
CA SER A 4 7.31 7.64 -1.15
C SER A 4 8.72 8.25 -1.17
N ARG A 5 9.34 8.41 0.00
CA ARG A 5 10.71 8.92 0.10
C ARG A 5 11.71 8.05 -0.66
N SER A 6 11.58 6.71 -0.56
CA SER A 6 12.55 5.76 -1.12
C SER A 6 12.07 5.08 -2.40
N TYR A 7 10.76 5.10 -2.69
CA TYR A 7 10.18 4.33 -3.78
C TYR A 7 9.37 5.20 -4.74
N ILE A 8 9.56 4.95 -6.04
CA ILE A 8 8.74 5.50 -7.13
C ILE A 8 8.17 4.31 -7.91
N ALA A 9 6.85 4.16 -7.87
CA ALA A 9 6.14 3.14 -8.61
C ALA A 9 5.70 3.70 -9.97
N THR A 10 6.34 3.25 -11.04
CA THR A 10 6.05 3.64 -12.42
C THR A 10 5.22 2.54 -13.07
N PRO A 11 3.99 2.82 -13.56
CA PRO A 11 3.15 1.81 -14.18
C PRO A 11 3.71 1.36 -15.54
N PRO A 12 3.47 0.10 -15.97
CA PRO A 12 3.83 -0.40 -17.29
C PRO A 12 3.29 0.45 -18.44
N GLY A 13 2.21 1.17 -18.19
CA GLY A 13 1.60 2.12 -19.13
C GLY A 13 2.54 3.23 -19.62
N VAL A 14 3.58 3.58 -18.87
CA VAL A 14 4.61 4.53 -19.35
C VAL A 14 5.34 3.92 -20.53
N THR A 15 5.79 2.66 -20.42
CA THR A 15 6.45 1.94 -21.51
C THR A 15 5.49 1.72 -22.69
N ILE A 16 4.19 1.45 -22.44
CA ILE A 16 3.18 1.38 -23.50
C ILE A 16 3.10 2.71 -24.25
N LYS A 17 3.06 3.85 -23.53
CA LYS A 17 3.05 5.19 -24.16
C LYS A 17 4.28 5.44 -25.05
N GLU A 18 5.46 5.04 -24.58
CA GLU A 18 6.71 5.13 -25.36
C GLU A 18 6.61 4.30 -26.63
N GLN A 19 6.15 3.05 -26.55
CA GLN A 19 5.96 2.18 -27.71
C GLN A 19 4.94 2.74 -28.72
N LEU A 20 3.87 3.37 -28.25
CA LEU A 20 2.89 4.04 -29.12
C LEU A 20 3.53 5.22 -29.85
N LYS A 21 4.29 6.05 -29.12
CA LYS A 21 4.99 7.22 -29.68
C LYS A 21 6.00 6.81 -30.75
N ASP A 22 6.84 5.81 -30.46
CA ASP A 22 7.90 5.35 -31.36
C ASP A 22 7.34 4.76 -32.67
N ARG A 23 6.11 4.22 -32.61
CA ARG A 23 5.42 3.66 -33.79
C ARG A 23 4.45 4.65 -34.46
N GLY A 24 4.31 5.87 -33.96
CA GLY A 24 3.33 6.82 -34.46
C GLY A 24 1.88 6.33 -34.33
N MET A 25 1.61 5.41 -33.37
CA MET A 25 0.31 4.76 -33.19
C MET A 25 -0.54 5.55 -32.21
N SER A 26 -1.78 5.89 -32.59
CA SER A 26 -2.73 6.52 -31.68
C SER A 26 -3.27 5.53 -30.64
N GLN A 27 -3.71 6.05 -29.48
CA GLN A 27 -4.33 5.21 -28.44
C GLN A 27 -5.61 4.53 -28.94
N LYS A 28 -6.37 5.18 -29.81
CA LYS A 28 -7.58 4.61 -30.44
C LYS A 28 -7.23 3.43 -31.36
N GLU A 29 -6.22 3.59 -32.20
CA GLU A 29 -5.72 2.51 -33.06
C GLU A 29 -5.19 1.34 -32.23
N PHE A 30 -4.44 1.66 -31.18
CA PHE A 30 -3.93 0.65 -30.26
C PHE A 30 -5.05 -0.13 -29.58
N ALA A 31 -6.10 0.54 -29.10
CA ALA A 31 -7.27 -0.11 -28.51
C ALA A 31 -7.93 -1.10 -29.48
N ALA A 32 -8.10 -0.69 -30.75
CA ALA A 32 -8.64 -1.56 -31.79
C ALA A 32 -7.75 -2.79 -32.05
N ARG A 33 -6.40 -2.61 -32.11
CA ARG A 33 -5.45 -3.71 -32.31
C ARG A 33 -5.39 -4.69 -31.13
N MET A 34 -5.62 -4.17 -29.91
CA MET A 34 -5.69 -4.96 -28.68
C MET A 34 -7.04 -5.65 -28.47
N ASP A 35 -8.04 -5.36 -29.32
CA ASP A 35 -9.43 -5.79 -29.12
C ASP A 35 -9.94 -5.40 -27.72
N MET A 36 -9.74 -4.14 -27.36
CA MET A 36 -10.12 -3.54 -26.08
C MET A 36 -10.77 -2.19 -26.27
N SER A 37 -11.59 -1.75 -25.31
CA SER A 37 -12.16 -0.41 -25.34
C SER A 37 -11.08 0.66 -25.07
N GLU A 38 -11.23 1.84 -25.68
CA GLU A 38 -10.33 2.98 -25.42
C GLU A 38 -10.29 3.36 -23.95
N LYS A 39 -11.43 3.24 -23.24
CA LYS A 39 -11.53 3.48 -21.80
C LYS A 39 -10.66 2.50 -21.00
N HIS A 40 -10.66 1.21 -21.36
CA HIS A 40 -9.83 0.21 -20.69
C HIS A 40 -8.34 0.46 -20.95
N ILE A 41 -7.97 0.77 -22.19
CA ILE A 41 -6.60 1.12 -22.56
C ILE A 41 -6.13 2.37 -21.79
N SER A 42 -6.97 3.40 -21.67
CA SER A 42 -6.64 4.59 -20.88
C SER A 42 -6.35 4.24 -19.41
N LYS A 43 -7.18 3.41 -18.79
CA LYS A 43 -6.97 2.94 -17.42
C LYS A 43 -5.70 2.11 -17.27
N LEU A 44 -5.44 1.21 -18.22
CA LEU A 44 -4.22 0.40 -18.25
C LEU A 44 -2.96 1.27 -18.33
N ILE A 45 -2.96 2.24 -19.23
CA ILE A 45 -1.85 3.18 -19.42
C ILE A 45 -1.60 4.02 -18.15
N ASN A 46 -2.65 4.40 -17.44
CA ASN A 46 -2.54 5.18 -16.21
C ASN A 46 -2.24 4.34 -14.96
N GLY A 47 -2.24 3.00 -15.08
CA GLY A 47 -2.00 2.09 -13.96
C GLY A 47 -3.18 1.95 -13.01
N GLU A 48 -4.38 2.35 -13.46
CA GLU A 48 -5.63 2.23 -12.70
C GLU A 48 -6.19 0.81 -12.72
N VAL A 49 -5.82 0.01 -13.72
CA VAL A 49 -6.12 -1.41 -13.82
C VAL A 49 -4.84 -2.21 -13.97
N GLN A 50 -4.87 -3.46 -13.51
CA GLN A 50 -3.74 -4.36 -13.58
C GLN A 50 -3.52 -4.85 -15.02
N LEU A 51 -2.24 -4.95 -15.42
CA LEU A 51 -1.83 -5.63 -16.63
C LEU A 51 -1.89 -7.15 -16.36
N THR A 52 -2.92 -7.80 -16.92
CA THR A 52 -3.11 -9.24 -16.76
C THR A 52 -2.21 -10.05 -17.70
N PRO A 53 -1.98 -11.37 -17.43
CA PRO A 53 -1.26 -12.21 -18.35
C PRO A 53 -1.86 -12.27 -19.77
N GLU A 54 -3.20 -12.24 -19.90
CA GLU A 54 -3.85 -12.16 -21.21
C GLU A 54 -3.52 -10.86 -21.93
N THR A 55 -3.54 -9.72 -21.18
CA THR A 55 -3.14 -8.42 -21.73
C THR A 55 -1.68 -8.44 -22.17
N ALA A 56 -0.79 -9.09 -21.40
CA ALA A 56 0.63 -9.23 -21.76
C ALA A 56 0.82 -10.00 -23.06
N VAL A 57 0.06 -11.08 -23.29
CA VAL A 57 0.08 -11.83 -24.55
C VAL A 57 -0.41 -10.98 -25.72
N ARG A 58 -1.47 -10.19 -25.54
CA ARG A 58 -1.94 -9.24 -26.59
C ARG A 58 -0.90 -8.17 -26.90
N LEU A 59 -0.21 -7.65 -25.88
CA LEU A 59 0.91 -6.70 -26.04
C LEU A 59 2.06 -7.31 -26.85
N GLU A 60 2.39 -8.58 -26.59
CA GLU A 60 3.38 -9.31 -27.38
C GLU A 60 2.98 -9.38 -28.85
N MET A 61 1.73 -9.70 -29.18
CA MET A 61 1.23 -9.76 -30.56
C MET A 61 1.28 -8.39 -31.25
N VAL A 62 0.95 -7.30 -30.54
CA VAL A 62 0.90 -5.95 -31.13
C VAL A 62 2.28 -5.29 -31.21
N PHE A 63 3.11 -5.45 -30.19
CA PHE A 63 4.41 -4.80 -30.10
C PHE A 63 5.61 -5.69 -30.42
N GLY A 64 5.43 -7.02 -30.46
CA GLY A 64 6.54 -7.95 -30.64
C GLY A 64 7.47 -8.04 -29.42
N VAL A 65 7.07 -7.50 -28.26
CA VAL A 65 7.82 -7.56 -27.01
C VAL A 65 7.26 -8.70 -26.16
N PRO A 66 8.10 -9.66 -25.71
CA PRO A 66 7.63 -10.88 -25.03
C PRO A 66 6.69 -10.59 -23.85
N ALA A 67 5.62 -11.38 -23.70
CA ALA A 67 4.65 -11.28 -22.62
C ALA A 67 5.31 -11.33 -21.23
N LYS A 68 6.39 -12.10 -21.08
CA LYS A 68 7.21 -12.16 -19.86
C LYS A 68 7.75 -10.79 -19.46
N PHE A 69 8.17 -9.96 -20.41
CA PHE A 69 8.65 -8.60 -20.12
C PHE A 69 7.53 -7.74 -19.48
N TRP A 70 6.33 -7.76 -20.05
CA TRP A 70 5.17 -7.02 -19.55
C TRP A 70 4.73 -7.49 -18.17
N ASN A 71 4.67 -8.81 -17.96
CA ASN A 71 4.36 -9.41 -16.65
C ASN A 71 5.40 -9.02 -15.59
N ASN A 72 6.69 -8.98 -15.95
CA ASN A 72 7.74 -8.55 -15.02
C ASN A 72 7.60 -7.06 -14.66
N LEU A 73 7.29 -6.18 -15.64
CA LEU A 73 7.04 -4.77 -15.37
C LEU A 73 5.86 -4.56 -14.40
N GLU A 74 4.77 -5.31 -14.61
CA GLU A 74 3.61 -5.25 -13.71
C GLU A 74 3.97 -5.73 -12.30
N ALA A 75 4.68 -6.85 -12.17
CA ALA A 75 5.12 -7.38 -10.88
C ALA A 75 5.99 -6.37 -10.12
N ILE A 76 6.98 -5.77 -10.78
CA ILE A 76 7.85 -4.75 -10.19
C ILE A 76 7.04 -3.50 -9.80
N TYR A 77 6.08 -3.09 -10.63
CA TYR A 77 5.21 -1.96 -10.34
C TYR A 77 4.38 -2.20 -9.08
N ARG A 78 3.72 -3.37 -8.96
CA ARG A 78 2.91 -3.73 -7.79
C ARG A 78 3.75 -3.84 -6.52
N GLU A 79 4.92 -4.46 -6.60
CA GLU A 79 5.85 -4.52 -5.47
C GLU A 79 6.26 -3.12 -5.00
N LYS A 80 6.57 -2.20 -5.92
CA LYS A 80 6.93 -0.82 -5.58
C LYS A 80 5.77 -0.03 -5.00
N ILE A 81 4.53 -0.26 -5.45
CA ILE A 81 3.33 0.36 -4.83
C ILE A 81 3.24 -0.05 -3.37
N VAL A 82 3.25 -1.36 -3.08
CA VAL A 82 3.15 -1.88 -1.71
C VAL A 82 4.26 -1.31 -0.81
N LYS A 83 5.49 -1.25 -1.31
CA LYS A 83 6.62 -0.68 -0.55
C LYS A 83 6.45 0.83 -0.31
N ALA A 84 5.98 1.58 -1.30
CA ALA A 84 5.76 3.03 -1.16
C ALA A 84 4.61 3.33 -0.19
N GLU A 85 3.52 2.58 -0.28
CA GLU A 85 2.38 2.72 0.63
C GLU A 85 2.75 2.36 2.07
N ALA A 86 3.50 1.26 2.26
CA ALA A 86 3.99 0.86 3.57
C ALA A 86 4.94 1.92 4.20
N GLU A 87 5.84 2.53 3.39
CA GLU A 87 6.72 3.60 3.87
C GLU A 87 5.91 4.86 4.23
N ASN A 88 4.95 5.26 3.40
CA ASN A 88 4.08 6.41 3.67
C ASN A 88 3.23 6.20 4.92
N ALA A 89 2.65 5.01 5.10
CA ALA A 89 1.89 4.65 6.29
C ALA A 89 2.76 4.63 7.56
N MET A 90 4.02 4.19 7.46
CA MET A 90 4.96 4.22 8.58
C MET A 90 5.33 5.66 8.95
N ASP A 91 5.57 6.54 7.99
CA ASP A 91 5.90 7.95 8.22
C ASP A 91 4.71 8.70 8.84
N ALA A 92 3.47 8.44 8.39
CA ALA A 92 2.26 9.00 8.98
C ALA A 92 2.07 8.54 10.43
N ASP A 93 2.19 7.24 10.69
CA ASP A 93 2.06 6.68 12.03
C ASP A 93 3.20 7.14 12.97
N ALA A 94 4.38 7.47 12.46
CA ALA A 94 5.46 8.03 13.26
C ALA A 94 5.08 9.39 13.86
N GLU A 95 4.31 10.21 13.16
CA GLU A 95 3.79 11.46 13.70
C GLU A 95 2.69 11.20 14.75
N LEU A 96 1.78 10.26 14.49
CA LEU A 96 0.75 9.87 15.46
C LEU A 96 1.35 9.22 16.71
N ALA A 97 2.38 8.41 16.57
CA ALA A 97 3.06 7.75 17.68
C ALA A 97 3.67 8.73 18.71
N LYS A 98 3.99 9.98 18.30
CA LYS A 98 4.48 11.03 19.20
C LYS A 98 3.41 11.54 20.18
N GLN A 99 2.13 11.34 19.85
CA GLN A 99 0.99 11.77 20.68
C GLN A 99 0.72 10.80 21.84
N PHE A 100 1.25 9.57 21.76
CA PHE A 100 1.06 8.55 22.80
C PHE A 100 2.10 8.70 23.92
N PRO A 101 1.72 8.47 25.19
CA PRO A 101 2.63 8.48 26.34
C PRO A 101 3.48 7.19 26.36
N TYR A 102 4.21 6.93 25.26
CA TYR A 102 4.92 5.67 25.04
C TYR A 102 5.86 5.28 26.19
N ASN A 103 6.56 6.25 26.78
CA ASN A 103 7.50 5.97 27.87
C ASN A 103 6.77 5.50 29.15
N GLU A 104 5.56 5.99 29.41
CA GLU A 104 4.72 5.55 30.53
C GLU A 104 4.16 4.15 30.25
N MET A 105 3.70 3.91 29.03
CA MET A 105 3.25 2.58 28.57
C MET A 105 4.37 1.54 28.73
N ALA A 106 5.61 1.90 28.37
CA ALA A 106 6.76 1.01 28.51
C ALA A 106 7.11 0.74 29.99
N LYS A 107 7.08 1.76 30.85
CA LYS A 107 7.27 1.60 32.31
C LYS A 107 6.21 0.69 32.93
N SER A 108 4.98 0.75 32.43
CA SER A 108 3.88 -0.12 32.87
C SER A 108 3.96 -1.54 32.26
N GLY A 109 4.95 -1.82 31.43
CA GLY A 109 5.14 -3.12 30.78
C GLY A 109 4.17 -3.43 29.63
N TRP A 110 3.39 -2.43 29.15
CA TRP A 110 2.40 -2.62 28.09
C TRP A 110 3.05 -2.72 26.71
N VAL A 111 4.19 -2.05 26.52
CA VAL A 111 4.97 -2.08 25.28
C VAL A 111 6.47 -2.21 25.61
N PRO A 112 7.29 -2.80 24.71
CA PRO A 112 8.74 -2.87 24.89
C PRO A 112 9.39 -1.48 24.94
N GLU A 113 10.43 -1.30 25.77
CA GLU A 113 11.20 -0.07 25.81
C GLU A 113 12.03 0.08 24.53
N THR A 114 11.93 1.23 23.86
CA THR A 114 12.74 1.59 22.69
C THR A 114 12.83 3.11 22.52
N ARG A 115 13.93 3.56 21.91
CA ARG A 115 14.11 4.98 21.50
C ARG A 115 13.83 5.22 20.03
N LYS A 116 13.75 4.15 19.22
CA LYS A 116 13.55 4.24 17.77
C LYS A 116 12.07 4.45 17.45
N ILE A 117 11.75 5.49 16.69
CA ILE A 117 10.36 5.84 16.38
C ILE A 117 9.64 4.73 15.61
N ASN A 118 10.30 4.09 14.66
CA ASN A 118 9.70 3.00 13.89
C ASN A 118 9.36 1.79 14.77
N ASP A 119 10.21 1.46 15.75
CA ASP A 119 9.92 0.38 16.71
C ASP A 119 8.72 0.77 17.59
N LYS A 120 8.62 2.04 18.00
CA LYS A 120 7.44 2.55 18.74
C LYS A 120 6.16 2.37 17.95
N VAL A 121 6.16 2.73 16.65
CA VAL A 121 5.02 2.53 15.76
C VAL A 121 4.62 1.06 15.71
N VAL A 122 5.58 0.17 15.44
CA VAL A 122 5.29 -1.27 15.37
C VAL A 122 4.72 -1.81 16.68
N ASN A 123 5.27 -1.39 17.82
CA ASN A 123 4.80 -1.82 19.13
C ASN A 123 3.41 -1.29 19.45
N LEU A 124 3.09 -0.03 19.09
CA LEU A 124 1.76 0.54 19.25
C LEU A 124 0.74 -0.15 18.36
N ARG A 125 1.07 -0.41 17.07
CA ARG A 125 0.21 -1.19 16.18
C ARG A 125 -0.13 -2.57 16.77
N LYS A 126 0.87 -3.25 17.32
CA LYS A 126 0.69 -4.57 17.99
C LYS A 126 -0.15 -4.45 19.25
N TYR A 127 0.09 -3.44 20.08
CA TYR A 127 -0.64 -3.21 21.32
C TYR A 127 -2.12 -2.94 21.07
N PHE A 128 -2.42 -2.09 20.09
CA PHE A 128 -3.80 -1.77 19.70
C PHE A 128 -4.40 -2.76 18.71
N GLU A 129 -3.63 -3.73 18.21
CA GLU A 129 -4.04 -4.72 17.20
C GLU A 129 -4.59 -4.09 15.91
N VAL A 130 -3.93 -3.05 15.41
CA VAL A 130 -4.28 -2.33 14.18
C VAL A 130 -3.16 -2.40 13.16
N VAL A 131 -3.50 -2.34 11.88
CA VAL A 131 -2.51 -2.29 10.79
C VAL A 131 -1.91 -0.90 10.64
N GLU A 132 -2.63 0.15 11.04
CA GLU A 132 -2.23 1.56 11.02
C GLU A 132 -2.81 2.28 12.22
N LEU A 133 -2.04 3.23 12.82
CA LEU A 133 -2.49 3.98 14.00
C LEU A 133 -3.62 4.96 13.67
N SER A 134 -3.70 5.44 12.43
CA SER A 134 -4.80 6.30 11.95
C SER A 134 -6.18 5.69 12.14
N LEU A 135 -6.27 4.36 12.16
CA LEU A 135 -7.53 3.65 12.39
C LEU A 135 -8.10 3.89 13.79
N LEU A 136 -7.26 4.24 14.77
CA LEU A 136 -7.70 4.54 16.13
C LEU A 136 -8.57 5.79 16.23
N GLU A 137 -8.49 6.68 15.22
CA GLU A 137 -9.35 7.87 15.12
C GLU A 137 -10.79 7.51 14.67
N SER A 138 -11.02 6.30 14.16
CA SER A 138 -12.35 5.86 13.75
C SER A 138 -13.22 5.49 14.95
N GLU A 139 -14.47 5.97 15.00
CA GLU A 139 -15.41 5.67 16.09
C GLU A 139 -15.61 4.17 16.35
N GLN A 140 -15.55 3.35 15.30
CA GLN A 140 -15.75 1.91 15.41
C GLN A 140 -14.61 1.22 16.19
N ILE A 141 -13.37 1.58 15.89
CA ILE A 141 -12.19 0.99 16.54
C ILE A 141 -11.99 1.59 17.93
N THR A 142 -12.24 2.88 18.11
CA THR A 142 -12.21 3.52 19.43
C THR A 142 -13.18 2.84 20.39
N ARG A 143 -14.39 2.49 19.95
CA ARG A 143 -15.35 1.73 20.76
C ARG A 143 -14.88 0.31 21.11
N ILE A 144 -14.18 -0.36 20.21
CA ILE A 144 -13.61 -1.70 20.45
C ILE A 144 -12.43 -1.62 21.41
N ALA A 145 -11.53 -0.66 21.22
CA ALA A 145 -10.40 -0.41 22.11
C ALA A 145 -10.86 -0.06 23.54
N CYS A 146 -11.88 0.83 23.68
CA CYS A 146 -12.45 1.17 24.99
C CYS A 146 -13.12 -0.03 25.67
N ARG A 147 -13.77 -0.93 24.93
CA ARG A 147 -14.33 -2.17 25.51
C ARG A 147 -13.25 -3.11 26.04
N ARG A 148 -12.11 -3.23 25.32
CA ARG A 148 -10.98 -4.04 25.77
C ARG A 148 -10.29 -3.47 26.99
N LEU A 149 -10.05 -2.17 27.04
CA LEU A 149 -9.53 -1.49 28.23
C LEU A 149 -10.43 -1.76 29.46
N ALA A 150 -11.75 -1.63 29.29
CA ALA A 150 -12.70 -1.94 30.37
C ALA A 150 -12.72 -3.41 30.79
N ILE A 151 -12.45 -4.34 29.87
CA ILE A 151 -12.32 -5.79 30.18
C ILE A 151 -11.00 -6.07 30.86
N THR A 152 -9.88 -5.44 30.42
CA THR A 152 -8.56 -5.60 31.03
C THR A 152 -8.52 -5.02 32.44
N GLU A 153 -9.08 -3.83 32.67
CA GLU A 153 -9.22 -3.27 34.04
C GLU A 153 -10.06 -4.16 34.97
N LYS A 154 -11.14 -4.78 34.45
CA LYS A 154 -11.94 -5.72 35.21
C LYS A 154 -11.21 -7.04 35.46
N SER A 155 -10.39 -7.52 34.51
CA SER A 155 -9.59 -8.75 34.70
C SER A 155 -8.44 -8.52 35.68
N ASP A 156 -7.80 -7.34 35.64
CA ASP A 156 -6.73 -6.99 36.59
C ASP A 156 -7.29 -6.78 38.02
N LEU A 157 -8.48 -6.20 38.17
CA LEU A 157 -9.18 -6.12 39.44
C LEU A 157 -9.64 -7.51 39.96
N ALA A 158 -9.97 -8.44 39.07
CA ALA A 158 -10.32 -9.80 39.42
C ALA A 158 -9.10 -10.67 39.82
N LEU A 159 -7.89 -10.29 39.42
CA LEU A 159 -6.63 -10.93 39.77
C LEU A 159 -6.05 -10.37 41.10
N ILE A 160 -6.55 -9.23 41.58
CA ILE A 160 -6.13 -8.59 42.86
C ILE A 160 -7.11 -8.91 43.99
N ALA A 161 -8.27 -9.50 43.70
CA ALA A 161 -9.26 -9.99 44.69
C ALA A 161 -9.10 -11.47 44.94
#